data_4f438c7f1ad4f1a2ac9ad16b30d0ffe3
#
_entry.id   4f438c7f1ad4f1a2ac9ad16b30d0ffe3
#
_cell.length_a   1.000
_cell.length_b   1.000
_cell.length_c   1.000
_cell.angle_alpha   90.00
_cell.angle_beta   90.00
_cell.angle_gamma   90.00
#
_symmetry.space_group_name_H-M   'P 1'
#
loop_
_entity.id
_entity.type
_entity.pdbx_description
1 polymer ?
#
loop_
_entity_poly.entity_id
_entity_poly.type
_entity_poly.pdbx_seq_one_letter_code
_entity_poly.pdbx_strand_id
1 'polypeptide(L)'
;MARVEIRDYQGDFKDVAEFFHRVWIGEYGGKTWFPIPNPAFMRWRVGPESGGFNPVAYRSGELVGSVFSFPHSLRIGDTVFPVSISTGFTVDDAHRGVALQLVQRFREEIEERGIAFGIGLVFDDPTTPSYRFWTKYAQTFPKNFRIVFKSGFWAKFLEPHALARAGIKAWERIANRTLGPLLRFTPHKYDPHVRPYRAGDLDRCTQMLKTSTAGFDWAMAWQPEQLSAQLRNPAYETLVFERDGQVQGMVNYHSLPMQGRELVQAAMIDLWADEGLGFAERVRLLSHLCTHLAERGVHAVVAPRSAMMPAGAFVANLFMPAPQGFFIGVFSTSRSVALSPPKTWDLTII
;
A
#
# COMPACT_ATOMS: atom_id res chain seq x y z
N MET A 1 -20.27 -25.61 -20.72
CA MET A 1 -19.71 -24.80 -19.59
C MET A 1 -20.15 -23.35 -19.81
N ALA A 2 -20.60 -22.63 -18.77
CA ALA A 2 -20.94 -21.22 -18.90
C ALA A 2 -19.69 -20.41 -19.30
N ARG A 3 -19.88 -19.50 -20.25
CA ARG A 3 -18.82 -18.62 -20.77
C ARG A 3 -18.41 -17.63 -19.69
N VAL A 4 -17.12 -17.35 -19.56
CA VAL A 4 -16.60 -16.23 -18.74
C VAL A 4 -16.79 -14.94 -19.53
N GLU A 5 -17.34 -13.93 -18.88
CA GLU A 5 -17.47 -12.57 -19.40
C GLU A 5 -16.48 -11.67 -18.64
N ILE A 6 -15.62 -10.95 -19.36
CA ILE A 6 -14.73 -9.94 -18.77
C ILE A 6 -15.22 -8.58 -19.21
N ARG A 7 -15.47 -7.69 -18.25
CA ARG A 7 -15.90 -6.31 -18.49
C ARG A 7 -15.39 -5.37 -17.41
N ASP A 8 -15.46 -4.08 -17.65
CA ASP A 8 -15.14 -3.08 -16.64
C ASP A 8 -16.20 -3.08 -15.53
N TYR A 9 -15.76 -2.94 -14.28
CA TYR A 9 -16.64 -3.01 -13.12
C TYR A 9 -17.49 -1.74 -13.00
N GLN A 10 -18.81 -1.92 -12.89
CA GLN A 10 -19.79 -0.85 -12.76
C GLN A 10 -20.70 -1.03 -11.52
N GLY A 11 -20.39 -2.01 -10.67
CA GLY A 11 -21.24 -2.37 -9.54
C GLY A 11 -20.92 -1.64 -8.23
N ASP A 12 -21.50 -2.13 -7.14
CA ASP A 12 -21.22 -1.61 -5.81
C ASP A 12 -19.92 -2.22 -5.23
N PHE A 13 -19.03 -1.39 -4.74
CA PHE A 13 -17.78 -1.83 -4.11
C PHE A 13 -17.99 -2.65 -2.84
N LYS A 14 -19.19 -2.70 -2.31
CA LYS A 14 -19.60 -3.68 -1.30
C LYS A 14 -19.47 -5.12 -1.81
N ASP A 15 -20.00 -5.39 -3.01
CA ASP A 15 -19.97 -6.74 -3.61
C ASP A 15 -18.51 -7.18 -3.86
N VAL A 16 -17.66 -6.24 -4.27
CA VAL A 16 -16.22 -6.50 -4.46
C VAL A 16 -15.53 -6.79 -3.13
N ALA A 17 -15.82 -6.01 -2.09
CA ALA A 17 -15.24 -6.23 -0.77
C ALA A 17 -15.67 -7.59 -0.18
N GLU A 18 -16.92 -7.98 -0.37
CA GLU A 18 -17.43 -9.30 0.04
C GLU A 18 -16.75 -10.43 -0.77
N PHE A 19 -16.60 -10.24 -2.09
CA PHE A 19 -15.88 -11.18 -2.94
C PHE A 19 -14.43 -11.34 -2.49
N PHE A 20 -13.70 -10.25 -2.26
CA PHE A 20 -12.32 -10.29 -1.76
C PHE A 20 -12.22 -10.99 -0.43
N HIS A 21 -13.07 -10.61 0.51
CA HIS A 21 -13.06 -11.19 1.85
C HIS A 21 -13.29 -12.71 1.79
N ARG A 22 -14.27 -13.17 1.02
CA ARG A 22 -14.56 -14.60 0.82
C ARG A 22 -13.37 -15.35 0.24
N VAL A 23 -12.78 -14.83 -0.84
CA VAL A 23 -11.65 -15.47 -1.52
C VAL A 23 -10.40 -15.46 -0.63
N TRP A 24 -10.09 -14.31 -0.01
CA TRP A 24 -8.89 -14.15 0.81
C TRP A 24 -8.93 -14.96 2.11
N ILE A 25 -10.10 -15.14 2.71
CA ILE A 25 -10.24 -16.10 3.82
C ILE A 25 -9.86 -17.50 3.37
N GLY A 26 -10.32 -17.97 2.22
CA GLY A 26 -9.97 -19.28 1.66
C GLY A 26 -8.47 -19.41 1.32
N GLU A 27 -7.89 -18.40 0.74
CA GLU A 27 -6.50 -18.42 0.29
C GLU A 27 -5.49 -18.18 1.41
N TYR A 28 -5.72 -17.18 2.27
CA TYR A 28 -4.76 -16.66 3.25
C TYR A 28 -5.11 -17.02 4.70
N GLY A 29 -6.38 -17.35 4.98
CA GLY A 29 -6.85 -17.66 6.33
C GLY A 29 -6.01 -18.72 7.03
N GLY A 30 -5.49 -18.40 8.21
CA GLY A 30 -4.60 -19.28 8.99
C GLY A 30 -3.19 -19.47 8.43
N LYS A 31 -2.82 -18.86 7.30
CA LYS A 31 -1.52 -18.99 6.63
C LYS A 31 -0.71 -17.70 6.71
N THR A 32 -1.32 -16.57 6.41
CA THR A 32 -0.69 -15.26 6.42
C THR A 32 -1.69 -14.16 6.77
N TRP A 33 -1.18 -12.99 7.15
CA TRP A 33 -1.98 -11.80 7.37
C TRP A 33 -2.48 -11.23 6.05
N PHE A 34 -3.71 -10.73 6.03
CA PHE A 34 -4.25 -10.01 4.88
C PHE A 34 -5.15 -8.85 5.31
N PRO A 35 -5.22 -7.76 4.53
CA PRO A 35 -6.08 -6.62 4.84
C PRO A 35 -7.55 -6.98 4.68
N ILE A 36 -8.41 -6.32 5.48
CA ILE A 36 -9.85 -6.38 5.27
C ILE A 36 -10.23 -5.29 4.27
N PRO A 37 -10.87 -5.66 3.14
CA PRO A 37 -11.29 -4.69 2.15
C PRO A 37 -12.31 -3.69 2.73
N ASN A 38 -12.05 -2.40 2.50
CA ASN A 38 -12.97 -1.32 2.87
C ASN A 38 -13.66 -0.80 1.60
N PRO A 39 -14.99 -0.96 1.45
CA PRO A 39 -15.70 -0.53 0.24
C PRO A 39 -15.56 0.96 -0.08
N ALA A 40 -15.58 1.83 0.94
CA ALA A 40 -15.46 3.27 0.75
C ALA A 40 -14.04 3.65 0.26
N PHE A 41 -13.01 3.03 0.86
CA PHE A 41 -11.62 3.19 0.42
C PHE A 41 -11.43 2.70 -1.02
N MET A 42 -11.96 1.51 -1.34
CA MET A 42 -11.88 0.95 -2.70
C MET A 42 -12.59 1.83 -3.73
N ARG A 43 -13.80 2.33 -3.42
CA ARG A 43 -14.54 3.24 -4.29
C ARG A 43 -13.73 4.49 -4.60
N TRP A 44 -13.11 5.08 -3.58
CA TRP A 44 -12.27 6.25 -3.79
C TRP A 44 -11.01 5.92 -4.62
N ARG A 45 -10.33 4.82 -4.27
CA ARG A 45 -9.02 4.50 -4.86
C ARG A 45 -9.13 4.06 -6.32
N VAL A 46 -10.10 3.22 -6.64
CA VAL A 46 -10.26 2.56 -7.94
C VAL A 46 -11.64 2.76 -8.56
N GLY A 47 -12.51 3.56 -7.97
CA GLY A 47 -13.82 3.86 -8.52
C GLY A 47 -13.77 4.69 -9.80
N PRO A 48 -14.90 4.94 -10.45
CA PRO A 48 -14.96 5.64 -11.73
C PRO A 48 -14.29 7.02 -11.73
N GLU A 49 -14.36 7.72 -10.62
CA GLU A 49 -13.76 9.05 -10.45
C GLU A 49 -12.22 9.04 -10.40
N SER A 50 -11.61 7.87 -10.12
CA SER A 50 -10.15 7.75 -10.10
C SER A 50 -9.52 7.80 -11.49
N GLY A 51 -10.31 7.67 -12.56
CA GLY A 51 -9.81 7.54 -13.93
C GLY A 51 -9.16 6.18 -14.24
N GLY A 52 -9.23 5.24 -13.29
CA GLY A 52 -8.75 3.87 -13.45
C GLY A 52 -9.61 3.03 -14.39
N PHE A 53 -9.24 1.79 -14.52
CA PHE A 53 -10.01 0.76 -15.21
C PHE A 53 -9.95 -0.52 -14.37
N ASN A 54 -11.06 -1.24 -14.34
CA ASN A 54 -11.30 -2.27 -13.34
C ASN A 54 -11.86 -3.53 -14.00
N PRO A 55 -11.08 -4.25 -14.81
CA PRO A 55 -11.56 -5.48 -15.43
C PRO A 55 -11.91 -6.52 -14.38
N VAL A 56 -13.13 -7.03 -14.48
CA VAL A 56 -13.66 -8.09 -13.65
C VAL A 56 -14.21 -9.22 -14.51
N ALA A 57 -14.17 -10.43 -13.97
CA ALA A 57 -14.67 -11.60 -14.63
C ALA A 57 -15.94 -12.11 -13.95
N TYR A 58 -16.97 -12.34 -14.74
CA TYR A 58 -18.22 -12.95 -14.32
C TYR A 58 -18.39 -14.33 -14.93
N ARG A 59 -18.99 -15.24 -14.18
CA ARG A 59 -19.45 -16.53 -14.65
C ARG A 59 -20.84 -16.80 -14.11
N SER A 60 -21.81 -17.02 -15.00
CA SER A 60 -23.22 -17.17 -14.64
C SER A 60 -23.78 -16.02 -13.78
N GLY A 61 -23.28 -14.79 -14.00
CA GLY A 61 -23.67 -13.60 -13.24
C GLY A 61 -22.91 -13.40 -11.92
N GLU A 62 -22.09 -14.35 -11.47
CA GLU A 62 -21.29 -14.23 -10.25
C GLU A 62 -19.92 -13.66 -10.55
N LEU A 63 -19.41 -12.77 -9.68
CA LEU A 63 -18.05 -12.23 -9.71
C LEU A 63 -17.06 -13.34 -9.31
N VAL A 64 -16.16 -13.69 -10.22
CA VAL A 64 -15.19 -14.79 -10.05
C VAL A 64 -13.74 -14.35 -10.18
N GLY A 65 -13.50 -13.09 -10.56
CA GLY A 65 -12.14 -12.56 -10.63
C GLY A 65 -12.12 -11.06 -10.88
N SER A 66 -11.04 -10.42 -10.51
CA SER A 66 -10.83 -8.97 -10.64
C SER A 66 -9.36 -8.60 -10.74
N VAL A 67 -9.09 -7.48 -11.37
CA VAL A 67 -7.89 -6.66 -11.20
C VAL A 67 -8.30 -5.20 -11.30
N PHE A 68 -7.97 -4.41 -10.30
CA PHE A 68 -8.28 -2.99 -10.27
C PHE A 68 -7.03 -2.16 -10.52
N SER A 69 -7.23 -0.94 -10.98
CA SER A 69 -6.12 -0.02 -11.21
C SER A 69 -6.52 1.43 -11.02
N PHE A 70 -5.53 2.24 -10.75
CA PHE A 70 -5.68 3.69 -10.76
C PHE A 70 -4.46 4.34 -11.42
N PRO A 71 -4.68 5.42 -12.20
CA PRO A 71 -3.60 6.10 -12.91
C PRO A 71 -2.75 6.91 -11.94
N HIS A 72 -1.47 6.95 -12.23
CA HIS A 72 -0.50 7.81 -11.56
C HIS A 72 0.62 8.20 -12.51
N SER A 73 1.56 9.00 -12.03
CA SER A 73 2.80 9.31 -12.72
C SER A 73 4.00 8.83 -11.91
N LEU A 74 4.95 8.19 -12.56
CA LEU A 74 6.20 7.73 -11.97
C LEU A 74 7.37 8.44 -12.62
N ARG A 75 8.20 9.08 -11.82
CA ARG A 75 9.48 9.60 -12.25
C ARG A 75 10.55 8.52 -12.12
N ILE A 76 11.29 8.29 -13.20
CA ILE A 76 12.44 7.38 -13.27
C ILE A 76 13.61 8.22 -13.78
N GLY A 77 14.60 8.47 -12.93
CA GLY A 77 15.60 9.49 -13.20
C GLY A 77 14.94 10.86 -13.42
N ASP A 78 15.19 11.48 -14.57
CA ASP A 78 14.61 12.79 -14.94
C ASP A 78 13.32 12.69 -15.77
N THR A 79 12.88 11.49 -16.12
CA THR A 79 11.72 11.28 -16.99
C THR A 79 10.50 10.86 -16.19
N VAL A 80 9.35 11.49 -16.49
CA VAL A 80 8.05 11.14 -15.90
C VAL A 80 7.25 10.30 -16.88
N PHE A 81 6.78 9.16 -16.40
CA PHE A 81 5.98 8.20 -17.18
C PHE A 81 4.56 8.10 -16.63
N PRO A 82 3.53 8.02 -17.49
CA PRO A 82 2.21 7.62 -17.05
C PRO A 82 2.24 6.14 -16.64
N VAL A 83 1.75 5.84 -15.45
CA VAL A 83 1.69 4.49 -14.91
C VAL A 83 0.29 4.14 -14.42
N SER A 84 -0.01 2.86 -14.34
CA SER A 84 -1.20 2.34 -13.66
C SER A 84 -0.76 1.50 -12.47
N ILE A 85 -1.21 1.87 -11.28
CA ILE A 85 -0.97 1.07 -10.09
C ILE A 85 -2.07 0.01 -10.02
N SER A 86 -1.69 -1.26 -10.12
CA SER A 86 -2.62 -2.39 -10.04
C SER A 86 -2.77 -2.88 -8.62
N THR A 87 -4.01 -3.15 -8.24
CA THR A 87 -4.37 -3.69 -6.92
C THR A 87 -5.54 -4.68 -7.05
N GLY A 88 -5.85 -5.40 -5.97
CA GLY A 88 -7.03 -6.25 -5.92
C GLY A 88 -7.06 -7.35 -6.98
N PHE A 89 -5.91 -7.86 -7.43
CA PHE A 89 -5.87 -9.05 -8.25
C PHE A 89 -6.31 -10.25 -7.42
N THR A 90 -7.53 -10.68 -7.68
CA THR A 90 -8.20 -11.74 -6.92
C THR A 90 -8.94 -12.65 -7.88
N VAL A 91 -8.79 -13.95 -7.75
CA VAL A 91 -9.49 -14.95 -8.58
C VAL A 91 -9.97 -16.09 -7.68
N ASP A 92 -11.24 -16.43 -7.79
CA ASP A 92 -11.82 -17.56 -7.08
C ASP A 92 -11.11 -18.87 -7.46
N ASP A 93 -10.81 -19.70 -6.47
CA ASP A 93 -10.09 -20.98 -6.63
C ASP A 93 -10.73 -21.92 -7.66
N ALA A 94 -12.05 -21.97 -7.69
CA ALA A 94 -12.79 -22.78 -8.66
C ALA A 94 -12.65 -22.26 -10.12
N HIS A 95 -12.10 -21.04 -10.30
CA HIS A 95 -12.04 -20.33 -11.57
C HIS A 95 -10.64 -19.87 -11.98
N ARG A 96 -9.58 -20.50 -11.48
CA ARG A 96 -8.17 -20.08 -11.70
C ARG A 96 -7.78 -19.85 -13.15
N GLY A 97 -8.43 -20.50 -14.10
CA GLY A 97 -8.21 -20.27 -15.53
C GLY A 97 -8.53 -18.86 -16.01
N VAL A 98 -9.31 -18.09 -15.22
CA VAL A 98 -9.67 -16.69 -15.53
C VAL A 98 -8.50 -15.73 -15.29
N ALA A 99 -7.54 -16.10 -14.45
CA ALA A 99 -6.41 -15.25 -14.08
C ALA A 99 -5.64 -14.70 -15.29
N LEU A 100 -5.32 -15.57 -16.25
CA LEU A 100 -4.58 -15.16 -17.47
C LEU A 100 -5.40 -14.22 -18.34
N GLN A 101 -6.72 -14.43 -18.46
CA GLN A 101 -7.61 -13.59 -19.24
C GLN A 101 -7.73 -12.19 -18.62
N LEU A 102 -7.82 -12.09 -17.28
CA LEU A 102 -7.82 -10.81 -16.58
C LEU A 102 -6.49 -10.05 -16.76
N VAL A 103 -5.37 -10.74 -16.63
CA VAL A 103 -4.05 -10.15 -16.85
C VAL A 103 -3.88 -9.69 -18.31
N GLN A 104 -4.38 -10.47 -19.28
CA GLN A 104 -4.36 -10.06 -20.67
C GLN A 104 -5.21 -8.81 -20.90
N ARG A 105 -6.44 -8.77 -20.38
CA ARG A 105 -7.32 -7.60 -20.51
C ARG A 105 -6.71 -6.36 -19.84
N PHE A 106 -6.12 -6.52 -18.66
CA PHE A 106 -5.38 -5.44 -17.99
C PHE A 106 -4.26 -4.88 -18.87
N ARG A 107 -3.49 -5.75 -19.52
CA ARG A 107 -2.40 -5.34 -20.41
C ARG A 107 -2.90 -4.62 -21.66
N GLU A 108 -3.96 -5.10 -22.26
CA GLU A 108 -4.62 -4.44 -23.40
C GLU A 108 -5.04 -3.02 -23.02
N GLU A 109 -5.67 -2.84 -21.87
CA GLU A 109 -6.09 -1.53 -21.36
C GLU A 109 -4.93 -0.56 -21.13
N ILE A 110 -3.83 -0.99 -20.52
CA ILE A 110 -2.68 -0.09 -20.32
C ILE A 110 -2.02 0.28 -21.65
N GLU A 111 -1.99 -0.62 -22.61
CA GLU A 111 -1.48 -0.35 -23.97
C GLU A 111 -2.37 0.64 -24.70
N GLU A 112 -3.69 0.40 -24.74
CA GLU A 112 -4.70 1.25 -25.41
C GLU A 112 -4.71 2.67 -24.83
N ARG A 113 -4.54 2.82 -23.52
CA ARG A 113 -4.50 4.11 -22.81
C ARG A 113 -3.14 4.81 -22.91
N GLY A 114 -2.15 4.19 -23.54
CA GLY A 114 -0.81 4.76 -23.68
C GLY A 114 -0.03 4.86 -22.36
N ILE A 115 -0.37 4.03 -21.41
CA ILE A 115 0.32 3.91 -20.12
C ILE A 115 1.65 3.18 -20.34
N ALA A 116 2.74 3.71 -19.79
CA ALA A 116 4.05 3.11 -19.99
C ALA A 116 4.24 1.84 -19.15
N PHE A 117 3.73 1.81 -17.93
CA PHE A 117 3.93 0.69 -17.00
C PHE A 117 2.68 0.41 -16.18
N GLY A 118 2.32 -0.87 -16.03
CA GLY A 118 1.47 -1.34 -14.94
C GLY A 118 2.34 -1.79 -13.77
N ILE A 119 2.07 -1.30 -12.55
CA ILE A 119 2.88 -1.60 -11.36
C ILE A 119 2.01 -2.28 -10.33
N GLY A 120 2.45 -3.40 -9.79
CA GLY A 120 1.75 -4.11 -8.72
C GLY A 120 2.67 -4.55 -7.60
N LEU A 121 2.10 -4.58 -6.40
CA LEU A 121 2.73 -5.16 -5.22
C LEU A 121 2.22 -6.58 -5.01
N VAL A 122 3.12 -7.52 -4.78
CA VAL A 122 2.80 -8.91 -4.43
C VAL A 122 3.56 -9.30 -3.18
N PHE A 123 2.87 -9.85 -2.19
CA PHE A 123 3.50 -10.32 -0.97
C PHE A 123 4.50 -11.46 -1.26
N ASP A 124 5.70 -11.37 -0.67
CA ASP A 124 6.78 -12.35 -0.84
C ASP A 124 6.58 -13.56 0.10
N ASP A 125 5.50 -14.29 -0.13
CA ASP A 125 5.17 -15.52 0.61
C ASP A 125 4.92 -16.68 -0.36
N PRO A 126 5.87 -17.64 -0.51
CA PRO A 126 5.76 -18.77 -1.43
C PRO A 126 4.57 -19.71 -1.18
N THR A 127 3.97 -19.64 0.01
CA THR A 127 2.81 -20.45 0.35
C THR A 127 1.52 -19.94 -0.28
N THR A 128 1.50 -18.68 -0.74
CA THR A 128 0.32 -18.05 -1.30
C THR A 128 0.14 -18.34 -2.79
N PRO A 129 -1.11 -18.49 -3.27
CA PRO A 129 -1.42 -18.64 -4.69
C PRO A 129 -0.94 -17.45 -5.53
N SER A 130 -1.09 -16.24 -5.02
CA SER A 130 -0.68 -15.01 -5.68
C SER A 130 0.83 -14.99 -5.96
N TYR A 131 1.67 -15.31 -4.97
CA TYR A 131 3.12 -15.42 -5.17
C TYR A 131 3.47 -16.42 -6.28
N ARG A 132 2.89 -17.61 -6.23
CA ARG A 132 3.14 -18.68 -7.20
C ARG A 132 2.70 -18.30 -8.61
N PHE A 133 1.54 -17.64 -8.73
CA PHE A 133 1.06 -17.16 -10.01
C PHE A 133 2.02 -16.13 -10.61
N TRP A 134 2.36 -15.07 -9.89
CA TRP A 134 3.16 -13.97 -10.42
C TRP A 134 4.61 -14.36 -10.69
N THR A 135 5.23 -15.21 -9.87
CA THR A 135 6.58 -15.72 -10.14
C THR A 135 6.63 -16.60 -11.38
N LYS A 136 5.62 -17.48 -11.55
CA LYS A 136 5.50 -18.30 -12.76
C LYS A 136 5.20 -17.45 -14.00
N TYR A 137 4.33 -16.45 -13.86
CA TYR A 137 3.98 -15.54 -14.95
C TYR A 137 5.22 -14.75 -15.42
N ALA A 138 6.02 -14.21 -14.50
CA ALA A 138 7.27 -13.53 -14.83
C ALA A 138 8.27 -14.43 -15.58
N GLN A 139 8.38 -15.71 -15.19
CA GLN A 139 9.24 -16.69 -15.87
C GLN A 139 8.72 -17.03 -17.28
N THR A 140 7.40 -17.15 -17.43
CA THR A 140 6.78 -17.56 -18.70
C THR A 140 6.71 -16.41 -19.71
N PHE A 141 6.47 -15.19 -19.22
CA PHE A 141 6.26 -14.00 -20.05
C PHE A 141 7.19 -12.84 -19.68
N PRO A 142 8.53 -13.03 -19.71
CA PRO A 142 9.50 -12.04 -19.19
C PRO A 142 9.52 -10.71 -19.96
N LYS A 143 9.00 -10.69 -21.19
CA LYS A 143 8.83 -9.46 -21.98
C LYS A 143 7.62 -8.63 -21.53
N ASN A 144 6.63 -9.28 -20.92
CA ASN A 144 5.36 -8.67 -20.54
C ASN A 144 5.31 -8.25 -19.08
N PHE A 145 5.99 -9.01 -18.22
CA PHE A 145 5.97 -8.79 -16.78
C PHE A 145 7.30 -9.21 -16.15
N ARG A 146 7.82 -8.39 -15.27
CA ARG A 146 9.07 -8.66 -14.53
C ARG A 146 8.91 -8.31 -13.06
N ILE A 147 9.51 -9.11 -12.21
CA ILE A 147 9.79 -8.74 -10.83
C ILE A 147 11.04 -7.88 -10.85
N VAL A 148 10.91 -6.60 -10.49
CA VAL A 148 12.00 -5.63 -10.61
C VAL A 148 12.84 -5.58 -9.35
N PHE A 149 12.20 -5.52 -8.18
CA PHE A 149 12.90 -5.54 -6.89
C PHE A 149 12.00 -6.08 -5.78
N LYS A 150 12.64 -6.40 -4.65
CA LYS A 150 11.98 -6.80 -3.41
C LYS A 150 12.24 -5.78 -2.32
N SER A 151 11.25 -5.61 -1.45
CA SER A 151 11.34 -4.79 -0.25
C SER A 151 10.51 -5.39 0.87
N GLY A 152 10.30 -4.62 1.94
CA GLY A 152 9.52 -5.05 3.09
C GLY A 152 8.84 -3.89 3.76
N PHE A 153 8.33 -4.17 4.94
CA PHE A 153 7.67 -3.17 5.78
C PHE A 153 8.46 -2.90 7.06
N TRP A 154 8.33 -1.69 7.57
CA TRP A 154 8.52 -1.38 8.97
C TRP A 154 7.23 -1.71 9.71
N ALA A 155 7.32 -2.26 10.90
CA ALA A 155 6.18 -2.50 11.77
C ALA A 155 6.48 -2.08 13.20
N LYS A 156 5.52 -1.43 13.85
CA LYS A 156 5.53 -1.11 15.27
C LYS A 156 4.27 -1.65 15.91
N PHE A 157 4.45 -2.31 17.04
CA PHE A 157 3.36 -2.83 17.85
C PHE A 157 2.99 -1.80 18.92
N LEU A 158 1.72 -1.35 18.90
CA LEU A 158 1.18 -0.46 19.92
C LEU A 158 0.48 -1.26 21.03
N GLU A 159 -0.17 -2.38 20.67
CA GLU A 159 -0.84 -3.30 21.60
C GLU A 159 -0.41 -4.75 21.34
N PRO A 160 0.74 -5.18 21.96
CA PRO A 160 1.29 -6.53 21.72
C PRO A 160 0.38 -7.69 22.12
N HIS A 161 -0.50 -7.49 23.12
CA HIS A 161 -1.41 -8.56 23.56
C HIS A 161 -2.47 -8.88 22.48
N ALA A 162 -3.01 -7.87 21.80
CA ALA A 162 -3.90 -8.08 20.68
C ALA A 162 -3.19 -8.85 19.54
N LEU A 163 -1.96 -8.46 19.22
CA LEU A 163 -1.14 -9.13 18.21
C LEU A 163 -0.75 -10.56 18.62
N ALA A 164 -0.54 -10.82 19.92
CA ALA A 164 -0.28 -12.18 20.40
C ALA A 164 -1.50 -13.11 20.20
N ARG A 165 -2.72 -12.60 20.38
CA ARG A 165 -3.95 -13.38 20.11
C ARG A 165 -4.17 -13.60 18.62
N ALA A 166 -3.94 -12.56 17.82
CA ALA A 166 -4.18 -12.58 16.38
C ALA A 166 -3.07 -13.27 15.58
N GLY A 167 -1.89 -13.50 16.16
CA GLY A 167 -0.73 -14.10 15.49
C GLY A 167 -1.03 -15.47 14.88
N ILE A 168 -0.71 -15.62 13.61
CA ILE A 168 -0.99 -16.84 12.83
C ILE A 168 0.03 -17.92 13.18
N LYS A 169 1.32 -17.59 13.06
CA LYS A 169 2.42 -18.52 13.32
C LYS A 169 2.69 -18.63 14.82
N ALA A 170 3.07 -19.83 15.27
CA ALA A 170 3.33 -20.07 16.70
C ALA A 170 4.42 -19.13 17.25
N TRP A 171 5.48 -18.90 16.46
CA TRP A 171 6.56 -18.00 16.87
C TRP A 171 6.10 -16.54 17.02
N GLU A 172 5.15 -16.06 16.19
CA GLU A 172 4.57 -14.71 16.33
C GLU A 172 3.89 -14.55 17.69
N ARG A 173 3.09 -15.54 18.08
CA ARG A 173 2.40 -15.52 19.37
C ARG A 173 3.37 -15.57 20.56
N ILE A 174 4.40 -16.42 20.45
CA ILE A 174 5.43 -16.53 21.49
C ILE A 174 6.21 -15.21 21.56
N ALA A 175 6.70 -14.71 20.44
CA ALA A 175 7.46 -13.46 20.38
C ALA A 175 6.65 -12.28 20.95
N ASN A 176 5.38 -12.14 20.56
CA ASN A 176 4.54 -11.07 21.09
C ASN A 176 4.21 -11.22 22.57
N ARG A 177 4.13 -12.45 23.10
CA ARG A 177 3.94 -12.68 24.54
C ARG A 177 5.20 -12.40 25.37
N THR A 178 6.37 -12.79 24.85
CA THR A 178 7.63 -12.67 25.59
C THR A 178 8.27 -11.29 25.45
N LEU A 179 8.29 -10.75 24.25
CA LEU A 179 8.87 -9.43 23.95
C LEU A 179 7.85 -8.30 24.08
N GLY A 180 6.55 -8.62 24.00
CA GLY A 180 5.47 -7.64 24.05
C GLY A 180 5.56 -6.68 25.25
N PRO A 181 5.76 -7.15 26.48
CA PRO A 181 5.91 -6.27 27.63
C PRO A 181 7.09 -5.28 27.52
N LEU A 182 8.19 -5.71 26.86
CA LEU A 182 9.38 -4.87 26.60
C LEU A 182 9.17 -3.89 25.44
N LEU A 183 8.34 -4.27 24.48
CA LEU A 183 8.04 -3.50 23.28
C LEU A 183 6.73 -2.71 23.40
N ARG A 184 6.08 -2.80 24.57
CA ARG A 184 4.81 -2.09 24.80
C ARG A 184 5.02 -0.61 24.59
N PHE A 185 4.20 -0.07 23.71
CA PHE A 185 4.18 1.36 23.47
C PHE A 185 3.53 2.05 24.69
N THR A 186 4.23 3.04 25.24
CA THR A 186 3.65 3.93 26.23
C THR A 186 3.36 5.25 25.52
N PRO A 187 2.11 5.70 25.48
CA PRO A 187 1.77 6.99 24.91
C PRO A 187 2.58 8.12 25.57
N HIS A 188 3.11 9.01 24.75
CA HIS A 188 3.84 10.18 25.20
C HIS A 188 2.94 11.42 25.20
N LYS A 189 3.41 12.51 25.78
CA LYS A 189 2.73 13.80 25.62
C LYS A 189 2.72 14.19 24.14
N TYR A 190 1.61 14.76 23.71
CA TYR A 190 1.51 15.34 22.38
C TYR A 190 2.56 16.44 22.16
N ASP A 191 3.24 16.40 21.04
CA ASP A 191 4.18 17.45 20.66
C ASP A 191 3.37 18.68 20.20
N PRO A 192 3.61 19.88 20.78
CA PRO A 192 2.87 21.09 20.43
C PRO A 192 3.12 21.57 19.01
N HIS A 193 4.20 21.11 18.36
CA HIS A 193 4.51 21.42 16.97
C HIS A 193 3.77 20.51 15.97
N VAL A 194 3.12 19.44 16.44
CA VAL A 194 2.39 18.52 15.57
C VAL A 194 0.89 18.82 15.63
N ARG A 195 0.30 19.01 14.47
CA ARG A 195 -1.13 19.27 14.31
C ARG A 195 -1.74 18.54 13.10
N PRO A 196 -3.07 18.43 13.03
CA PRO A 196 -3.73 17.98 11.82
C PRO A 196 -3.44 18.92 10.63
N TYR A 197 -3.38 18.33 9.44
CA TYR A 197 -3.29 19.03 8.16
C TYR A 197 -4.46 19.96 7.95
N ARG A 198 -4.24 21.10 7.29
CA ARG A 198 -5.24 22.06 6.85
C ARG A 198 -5.12 22.30 5.34
N ALA A 199 -6.22 22.70 4.71
CA ALA A 199 -6.22 22.93 3.26
C ALA A 199 -5.14 23.91 2.78
N GLY A 200 -4.78 24.90 3.58
CA GLY A 200 -3.71 25.85 3.29
C GLY A 200 -2.30 25.28 3.34
N ASP A 201 -2.11 24.04 3.81
CA ASP A 201 -0.79 23.40 3.87
C ASP A 201 -0.42 22.70 2.54
N LEU A 202 -1.37 22.60 1.57
CA LEU A 202 -1.21 21.79 0.36
C LEU A 202 0.05 22.14 -0.44
N ASP A 203 0.26 23.42 -0.72
CA ASP A 203 1.38 23.85 -1.56
C ASP A 203 2.71 23.50 -0.89
N ARG A 204 2.79 23.68 0.42
CA ARG A 204 3.98 23.36 1.19
C ARG A 204 4.20 21.84 1.24
N CYS A 205 3.19 21.05 1.46
CA CYS A 205 3.26 19.58 1.42
C CYS A 205 3.70 19.08 0.04
N THR A 206 3.15 19.65 -1.03
CA THR A 206 3.53 19.32 -2.41
C THR A 206 5.00 19.62 -2.67
N GLN A 207 5.47 20.79 -2.24
CA GLN A 207 6.88 21.19 -2.39
C GLN A 207 7.80 20.25 -1.59
N MET A 208 7.47 19.91 -0.35
CA MET A 208 8.26 19.00 0.47
C MET A 208 8.37 17.61 -0.17
N LEU A 209 7.26 17.04 -0.68
CA LEU A 209 7.30 15.76 -1.39
C LEU A 209 8.24 15.80 -2.59
N LYS A 210 8.12 16.85 -3.41
CA LYS A 210 8.98 17.05 -4.58
C LYS A 210 10.45 17.14 -4.19
N THR A 211 10.77 17.92 -3.16
CA THR A 211 12.15 18.09 -2.67
C THR A 211 12.69 16.78 -2.07
N SER A 212 11.92 16.14 -1.20
CA SER A 212 12.34 14.90 -0.52
C SER A 212 12.62 13.75 -1.49
N THR A 213 11.93 13.71 -2.62
CA THR A 213 12.08 12.64 -3.61
C THR A 213 12.98 12.99 -4.80
N ALA A 214 13.51 14.23 -4.87
CA ALA A 214 14.26 14.72 -6.03
C ALA A 214 15.45 13.83 -6.43
N GLY A 215 16.14 13.25 -5.45
CA GLY A 215 17.30 12.37 -5.67
C GLY A 215 16.97 10.88 -5.79
N PHE A 216 15.70 10.48 -5.82
CA PHE A 216 15.36 9.05 -5.88
C PHE A 216 15.39 8.53 -7.31
N ASP A 217 15.83 7.28 -7.48
CA ASP A 217 15.83 6.61 -8.78
C ASP A 217 14.40 6.45 -9.32
N TRP A 218 13.46 6.09 -8.43
CA TRP A 218 12.03 5.98 -8.72
C TRP A 218 11.22 6.73 -7.68
N ALA A 219 10.35 7.62 -8.12
CA ALA A 219 9.45 8.37 -7.23
C ALA A 219 8.08 8.61 -7.86
N MET A 220 7.02 8.50 -7.06
CA MET A 220 5.71 8.97 -7.49
C MET A 220 5.76 10.47 -7.77
N ALA A 221 5.37 10.86 -8.97
CA ALA A 221 5.31 12.27 -9.39
C ALA A 221 3.89 12.80 -9.08
N TRP A 222 3.72 13.28 -7.87
CA TRP A 222 2.44 13.80 -7.39
C TRP A 222 2.04 15.08 -8.12
N GLN A 223 0.84 15.06 -8.70
CA GLN A 223 0.18 16.29 -9.12
C GLN A 223 -0.57 16.90 -7.93
N PRO A 224 -0.64 18.25 -7.82
CA PRO A 224 -1.30 18.91 -6.68
C PRO A 224 -2.73 18.42 -6.46
N GLU A 225 -3.49 18.17 -7.53
CA GLU A 225 -4.87 17.70 -7.48
C GLU A 225 -4.96 16.29 -6.87
N GLN A 226 -4.06 15.38 -7.28
CA GLN A 226 -4.00 14.01 -6.76
C GLN A 226 -3.60 14.01 -5.29
N LEU A 227 -2.59 14.80 -4.92
CA LEU A 227 -2.19 14.94 -3.52
C LEU A 227 -3.32 15.55 -2.67
N SER A 228 -3.96 16.62 -3.16
CA SER A 228 -5.11 17.22 -2.49
C SER A 228 -6.24 16.22 -2.27
N ALA A 229 -6.55 15.40 -3.28
CA ALA A 229 -7.56 14.36 -3.17
C ALA A 229 -7.20 13.34 -2.08
N GLN A 230 -5.96 12.91 -1.99
CA GLN A 230 -5.51 11.98 -0.94
C GLN A 230 -5.52 12.62 0.45
N LEU A 231 -4.95 13.82 0.62
CA LEU A 231 -4.83 14.48 1.92
C LEU A 231 -6.19 14.91 2.51
N ARG A 232 -7.22 15.08 1.67
CA ARG A 232 -8.59 15.43 2.08
C ARG A 232 -9.54 14.24 2.17
N ASN A 233 -9.11 13.08 1.72
CA ASN A 233 -9.98 11.90 1.75
C ASN A 233 -10.25 11.47 3.19
N PRO A 234 -11.52 11.22 3.58
CA PRO A 234 -11.86 10.83 4.95
C PRO A 234 -11.30 9.47 5.38
N ALA A 235 -10.83 8.63 4.45
CA ALA A 235 -10.13 7.38 4.79
C ALA A 235 -8.66 7.60 5.19
N TYR A 236 -8.13 8.79 4.93
CA TYR A 236 -6.77 9.19 5.29
C TYR A 236 -6.77 10.24 6.38
N GLU A 237 -5.69 10.26 7.13
CA GLU A 237 -5.37 11.34 8.04
C GLU A 237 -3.94 11.81 7.80
N THR A 238 -3.72 13.10 8.02
CA THR A 238 -2.40 13.70 7.85
C THR A 238 -2.07 14.55 9.07
N LEU A 239 -0.90 14.30 9.64
CA LEU A 239 -0.30 15.16 10.64
C LEU A 239 0.85 15.95 10.02
N VAL A 240 0.98 17.19 10.40
CA VAL A 240 2.07 18.06 9.99
C VAL A 240 2.87 18.53 11.20
N PHE A 241 4.18 18.67 11.02
CA PHE A 241 5.07 19.31 11.98
C PHE A 241 5.26 20.77 11.56
N GLU A 242 4.84 21.68 12.42
CA GLU A 242 4.92 23.12 12.19
C GLU A 242 5.91 23.77 13.15
N ARG A 243 6.80 24.61 12.64
CA ARG A 243 7.72 25.42 13.42
C ARG A 243 7.75 26.83 12.82
N ASP A 244 7.65 27.84 13.68
CA ASP A 244 7.67 29.27 13.30
C ASP A 244 6.61 29.60 12.23
N GLY A 245 5.42 28.98 12.32
CA GLY A 245 4.32 29.17 11.38
C GLY A 245 4.50 28.49 10.02
N GLN A 246 5.53 27.65 9.86
CA GLN A 246 5.81 26.91 8.62
C GLN A 246 5.76 25.42 8.82
N VAL A 247 5.08 24.72 7.92
CA VAL A 247 5.08 23.26 7.86
C VAL A 247 6.45 22.79 7.34
N GLN A 248 7.10 21.94 8.14
CA GLN A 248 8.43 21.40 7.84
C GLN A 248 8.46 19.89 7.74
N GLY A 249 7.36 19.22 8.08
CA GLY A 249 7.22 17.77 7.94
C GLY A 249 5.78 17.36 7.87
N MET A 250 5.52 16.22 7.23
CA MET A 250 4.20 15.61 7.20
C MET A 250 4.31 14.09 7.26
N VAL A 251 3.27 13.48 7.80
CA VAL A 251 3.00 12.04 7.72
C VAL A 251 1.52 11.83 7.37
N ASN A 252 1.27 11.11 6.28
CA ASN A 252 -0.07 10.72 5.85
C ASN A 252 -0.23 9.21 6.03
N TYR A 253 -1.38 8.78 6.54
CA TYR A 253 -1.68 7.38 6.86
C TYR A 253 -3.16 7.09 6.72
N HIS A 254 -3.50 5.80 6.60
CA HIS A 254 -4.87 5.32 6.60
C HIS A 254 -5.05 4.11 7.50
N SER A 255 -6.30 3.84 7.88
CA SER A 255 -6.68 2.62 8.61
C SER A 255 -6.55 1.40 7.70
N LEU A 256 -5.86 0.37 8.19
CA LEU A 256 -5.63 -0.90 7.49
C LEU A 256 -5.99 -2.08 8.41
N PRO A 257 -7.28 -2.38 8.61
CA PRO A 257 -7.67 -3.55 9.40
C PRO A 257 -7.10 -4.83 8.77
N MET A 258 -6.46 -5.65 9.59
CA MET A 258 -5.77 -6.87 9.15
C MET A 258 -6.40 -8.10 9.79
N GLN A 259 -6.67 -9.12 8.99
CA GLN A 259 -7.12 -10.41 9.47
C GLN A 259 -5.92 -11.32 9.74
N GLY A 260 -5.74 -11.68 10.99
CA GLY A 260 -4.93 -12.80 11.43
C GLY A 260 -5.85 -13.93 11.90
N ARG A 261 -5.57 -14.52 13.08
CA ARG A 261 -6.55 -15.39 13.78
C ARG A 261 -7.72 -14.58 14.33
N GLU A 262 -7.44 -13.37 14.76
CA GLU A 262 -8.41 -12.35 15.15
C GLU A 262 -8.17 -11.10 14.31
N LEU A 263 -9.19 -10.23 14.24
CA LEU A 263 -9.07 -8.92 13.59
C LEU A 263 -8.17 -7.99 14.41
N VAL A 264 -7.26 -7.33 13.72
CA VAL A 264 -6.36 -6.32 14.30
C VAL A 264 -6.58 -4.99 13.59
N GLN A 265 -6.78 -3.92 14.37
CA GLN A 265 -6.75 -2.57 13.83
C GLN A 265 -5.30 -2.16 13.59
N ALA A 266 -4.93 -1.98 12.35
CA ALA A 266 -3.62 -1.45 11.96
C ALA A 266 -3.78 -0.13 11.23
N ALA A 267 -2.70 0.65 11.14
CA ALA A 267 -2.59 1.82 10.29
C ALA A 267 -1.38 1.67 9.36
N MET A 268 -1.54 2.12 8.11
CA MET A 268 -0.47 2.17 7.13
C MET A 268 -0.02 3.62 6.94
N ILE A 269 1.27 3.89 7.09
CA ILE A 269 1.87 5.16 6.68
C ILE A 269 2.11 5.08 5.17
N ASP A 270 1.48 5.98 4.42
CA ASP A 270 1.59 6.04 2.96
C ASP A 270 2.63 7.06 2.50
N LEU A 271 2.61 8.25 3.12
CA LEU A 271 3.52 9.33 2.76
C LEU A 271 4.25 9.85 3.99
N TRP A 272 5.50 10.16 3.76
CA TRP A 272 6.33 10.93 4.66
C TRP A 272 7.07 11.97 3.83
N ALA A 273 7.08 13.22 4.26
CA ALA A 273 7.98 14.22 3.69
C ALA A 273 8.43 15.17 4.78
N ASP A 274 9.68 15.58 4.73
CA ASP A 274 10.19 16.63 5.59
C ASP A 274 11.26 17.46 4.90
N GLU A 275 11.37 18.70 5.34
CA GLU A 275 12.42 19.62 4.89
C GLU A 275 12.92 20.41 6.08
N GLY A 276 14.19 20.15 6.44
CA GLY A 276 14.84 20.82 7.57
C GLY A 276 14.51 20.23 8.96
N LEU A 277 13.78 19.13 9.06
CA LEU A 277 13.62 18.42 10.33
C LEU A 277 14.91 17.72 10.73
N GLY A 278 15.37 18.00 11.94
CA GLY A 278 16.43 17.24 12.58
C GLY A 278 15.96 15.83 13.00
N PHE A 279 16.91 14.99 13.37
CA PHE A 279 16.61 13.61 13.82
C PHE A 279 15.60 13.58 14.98
N ALA A 280 15.79 14.41 16.00
CA ALA A 280 14.89 14.46 17.15
C ALA A 280 13.46 14.90 16.79
N GLU A 281 13.30 15.78 15.81
CA GLU A 281 12.00 16.26 15.35
C GLU A 281 11.27 15.19 14.56
N ARG A 282 11.96 14.43 13.71
CA ARG A 282 11.40 13.24 13.03
C ARG A 282 10.95 12.18 14.03
N VAL A 283 11.75 11.94 15.07
CA VAL A 283 11.38 11.02 16.17
C VAL A 283 10.12 11.51 16.87
N ARG A 284 10.01 12.81 17.17
CA ARG A 284 8.84 13.40 17.84
C ARG A 284 7.58 13.32 17.00
N LEU A 285 7.67 13.64 15.69
CA LEU A 285 6.52 13.52 14.76
C LEU A 285 5.99 12.08 14.72
N LEU A 286 6.90 11.10 14.60
CA LEU A 286 6.53 9.68 14.55
C LEU A 286 5.99 9.18 15.90
N SER A 287 6.57 9.64 17.03
CA SER A 287 6.08 9.33 18.37
C SER A 287 4.68 9.90 18.61
N HIS A 288 4.42 11.14 18.16
CA HIS A 288 3.12 11.77 18.22
C HIS A 288 2.08 10.96 17.44
N LEU A 289 2.41 10.56 16.20
CA LEU A 289 1.55 9.67 15.40
C LEU A 289 1.21 8.38 16.16
N CYS A 290 2.22 7.71 16.73
CA CYS A 290 2.01 6.47 17.48
C CYS A 290 1.09 6.68 18.69
N THR A 291 1.24 7.78 19.42
CA THR A 291 0.36 8.15 20.54
C THR A 291 -1.07 8.34 20.06
N HIS A 292 -1.26 9.14 19.03
CA HIS A 292 -2.54 9.43 18.42
C HIS A 292 -3.28 8.16 17.97
N LEU A 293 -2.56 7.22 17.34
CA LEU A 293 -3.10 5.94 16.89
C LEU A 293 -3.43 4.99 18.06
N ALA A 294 -2.55 4.92 19.06
CA ALA A 294 -2.78 4.08 20.23
C ALA A 294 -4.04 4.48 21.02
N GLU A 295 -4.27 5.78 21.19
CA GLU A 295 -5.47 6.31 21.84
C GLU A 295 -6.77 6.01 21.08
N ARG A 296 -6.67 5.77 19.77
CA ARG A 296 -7.78 5.35 18.91
C ARG A 296 -7.94 3.83 18.79
N GLY A 297 -7.22 3.07 19.60
CA GLY A 297 -7.31 1.62 19.62
C GLY A 297 -6.64 0.92 18.44
N VAL A 298 -5.69 1.59 17.77
CA VAL A 298 -4.86 0.95 16.74
C VAL A 298 -3.82 0.08 17.43
N HIS A 299 -3.70 -1.16 16.97
CA HIS A 299 -2.83 -2.18 17.58
C HIS A 299 -1.43 -2.22 16.94
N ALA A 300 -1.33 -1.83 15.66
CA ALA A 300 -0.06 -1.83 14.93
C ALA A 300 0.01 -0.69 13.91
N VAL A 301 1.24 -0.22 13.65
CA VAL A 301 1.53 0.73 12.57
C VAL A 301 2.52 0.07 11.62
N VAL A 302 2.25 0.15 10.33
CA VAL A 302 3.12 -0.36 9.28
C VAL A 302 3.49 0.75 8.30
N ALA A 303 4.64 0.62 7.65
CA ALA A 303 5.08 1.52 6.60
C ALA A 303 5.97 0.76 5.60
N PRO A 304 5.95 1.07 4.31
CA PRO A 304 6.90 0.48 3.38
C PRO A 304 8.34 0.87 3.72
N ARG A 305 9.29 -0.04 3.51
CA ARG A 305 10.71 0.27 3.66
C ARG A 305 11.22 0.97 2.40
N SER A 306 10.74 2.18 2.18
CA SER A 306 11.16 3.04 1.08
C SER A 306 12.23 4.04 1.55
N ALA A 307 12.90 4.69 0.60
CA ALA A 307 13.88 5.73 0.89
C ALA A 307 13.23 6.99 1.50
N MET A 308 11.93 7.20 1.29
CA MET A 308 11.19 8.30 1.89
C MET A 308 11.05 8.15 3.41
N MET A 309 10.96 6.93 3.92
CA MET A 309 10.77 6.68 5.35
C MET A 309 12.09 6.90 6.12
N PRO A 310 12.14 7.80 7.12
CA PRO A 310 13.36 8.11 7.85
C PRO A 310 13.77 6.97 8.79
N ALA A 311 14.49 5.97 8.29
CA ALA A 311 14.83 4.72 8.97
C ALA A 311 15.36 4.94 10.40
N GLY A 312 16.21 5.94 10.61
CA GLY A 312 16.73 6.24 11.96
C GLY A 312 15.63 6.62 12.95
N ALA A 313 14.65 7.44 12.53
CA ALA A 313 13.52 7.82 13.38
C ALA A 313 12.59 6.62 13.64
N PHE A 314 12.41 5.74 12.66
CA PHE A 314 11.64 4.49 12.80
C PHE A 314 12.29 3.58 13.85
N VAL A 315 13.61 3.34 13.74
CA VAL A 315 14.35 2.51 14.73
C VAL A 315 14.30 3.13 16.12
N ALA A 316 14.49 4.44 16.25
CA ALA A 316 14.42 5.15 17.54
C ALA A 316 13.01 5.05 18.17
N ASN A 317 11.96 4.93 17.35
CA ASN A 317 10.59 4.66 17.79
C ASN A 317 10.27 3.16 17.90
N LEU A 318 11.27 2.26 17.90
CA LEU A 318 11.10 0.81 18.01
C LEU A 318 10.25 0.20 16.87
N PHE A 319 10.28 0.78 15.68
CA PHE A 319 9.82 0.07 14.51
C PHE A 319 10.85 -1.00 14.13
N MET A 320 10.37 -2.17 13.78
CA MET A 320 11.20 -3.29 13.39
C MET A 320 10.90 -3.68 11.94
N PRO A 321 11.85 -4.27 11.21
CA PRO A 321 11.55 -4.89 9.94
C PRO A 321 10.50 -5.99 10.13
N ALA A 322 9.37 -5.89 9.41
CA ALA A 322 8.38 -6.96 9.39
C ALA A 322 8.96 -8.21 8.71
N PRO A 323 8.59 -9.42 9.18
CA PRO A 323 9.08 -10.66 8.59
C PRO A 323 8.52 -10.91 7.18
N GLN A 324 7.38 -10.33 6.86
CA GLN A 324 6.76 -10.40 5.55
C GLN A 324 7.23 -9.25 4.68
N GLY A 325 7.76 -9.59 3.49
CA GLY A 325 8.12 -8.62 2.47
C GLY A 325 7.16 -8.65 1.29
N PHE A 326 7.53 -7.91 0.26
CA PHE A 326 6.84 -7.89 -1.01
C PHE A 326 7.83 -7.73 -2.17
N PHE A 327 7.38 -8.02 -3.37
CA PHE A 327 8.08 -7.62 -4.57
C PHE A 327 7.23 -6.70 -5.42
N ILE A 328 7.89 -5.85 -6.18
CA ILE A 328 7.29 -4.99 -7.18
C ILE A 328 7.38 -5.68 -8.52
N GLY A 329 6.20 -6.01 -9.06
CA GLY A 329 6.02 -6.50 -10.41
C GLY A 329 5.66 -5.37 -11.35
N VAL A 330 6.23 -5.38 -12.55
CA VAL A 330 5.98 -4.36 -13.56
C VAL A 330 5.56 -4.99 -14.87
N PHE A 331 4.40 -4.59 -15.36
CA PHE A 331 3.94 -4.84 -16.71
C PHE A 331 4.57 -3.82 -17.65
N SER A 332 5.13 -4.28 -18.75
CA SER A 332 5.69 -3.44 -19.78
C SER A 332 4.73 -3.34 -20.98
N THR A 333 4.68 -2.16 -21.60
CA THR A 333 3.95 -1.86 -22.82
C THR A 333 4.92 -1.51 -23.97
N SER A 334 4.41 -1.21 -25.15
CA SER A 334 5.24 -0.73 -26.25
C SER A 334 5.93 0.62 -25.96
N ARG A 335 5.42 1.37 -24.98
CA ARG A 335 5.97 2.66 -24.52
C ARG A 335 6.96 2.54 -23.36
N SER A 336 7.20 1.33 -22.89
CA SER A 336 8.11 1.09 -21.77
C SER A 336 9.57 1.29 -22.17
N VAL A 337 10.35 1.84 -21.23
CA VAL A 337 11.81 1.83 -21.30
C VAL A 337 12.36 0.67 -20.47
N ALA A 338 13.63 0.35 -20.70
CA ALA A 338 14.31 -0.65 -19.87
C ALA A 338 14.42 -0.16 -18.43
N LEU A 339 13.93 -0.97 -17.49
CA LEU A 339 13.98 -0.67 -16.06
C LEU A 339 15.13 -1.39 -15.39
N SER A 340 15.89 -0.66 -14.60
CA SER A 340 16.84 -1.23 -13.63
C SER A 340 16.22 -1.18 -12.22
N PRO A 341 16.56 -2.16 -11.35
CA PRO A 341 16.14 -2.08 -9.96
C PRO A 341 16.62 -0.78 -9.31
N PRO A 342 15.73 -0.02 -8.67
CA PRO A 342 16.12 1.22 -8.02
C PRO A 342 16.89 0.94 -6.73
N LYS A 343 17.88 1.77 -6.41
CA LYS A 343 18.52 1.80 -5.09
C LYS A 343 17.68 2.61 -4.11
N THR A 344 17.08 3.68 -4.60
CA THR A 344 16.19 4.56 -3.84
C THR A 344 14.84 4.67 -4.53
N TRP A 345 13.78 4.49 -3.77
CA TRP A 345 12.43 4.49 -4.32
C TRP A 345 11.39 5.02 -3.34
N ASP A 346 10.35 5.57 -3.92
CA ASP A 346 9.11 5.93 -3.25
C ASP A 346 7.92 5.57 -4.15
N LEU A 347 7.14 4.59 -3.73
CA LEU A 347 5.94 4.15 -4.43
C LEU A 347 4.78 4.03 -3.42
N THR A 348 3.70 4.71 -3.70
CA THR A 348 2.43 4.57 -2.98
C THR A 348 1.60 3.50 -3.69
N ILE A 349 1.70 2.26 -3.23
CA ILE A 349 1.21 1.06 -3.94
C ILE A 349 0.16 0.25 -3.17
N ILE A 350 -0.34 0.75 -2.05
CA ILE A 350 -1.37 0.07 -1.23
C ILE A 350 -2.63 0.90 -1.17
#